data_1b2cc7bf5e3901693d648c0aab1d9aa5
#
_entry.id   1b2cc7bf5e3901693d648c0aab1d9aa5
#
_cell.length_a   1.000
_cell.length_b   1.000
_cell.length_c   1.000
_cell.angle_alpha   90.00
_cell.angle_beta   90.00
_cell.angle_gamma   90.00
#
_symmetry.space_group_name_H-M   'P 1'
#
loop_
_entity.id
_entity.type
_entity.pdbx_description
1 polymer ?
#
loop_
_entity_poly.entity_id
_entity_poly.type
_entity_poly.pdbx_seq_one_letter_code
_entity_poly.pdbx_strand_id
1 'polypeptide(L)'
;GVRYKVRTGPVHAPVAGYKGVLYIPTWQGEVYAFDPLSRETLWSVALEGEIWGGLAVGEEHVYVAGWDGVLRALDRLTGEEVWSLEVGKTTAGLAYAQGHVYAATEEGRLLAVDRRGQVVFEASGLGPVQVPPLPLPEEVLVVSLSGRLYRFGVG
;
A
#
# COMPACT_ATOMS: atom_id res chain seq x y z
N GLY A 1 -15.28 -15.94 -20.34
CA GLY A 1 -14.31 -17.00 -20.16
C GLY A 1 -12.92 -16.49 -19.82
N VAL A 2 -12.03 -17.39 -19.47
CA VAL A 2 -10.63 -17.05 -19.16
C VAL A 2 -9.88 -16.83 -20.48
N ARG A 3 -9.30 -15.64 -20.66
CA ARG A 3 -8.57 -15.31 -21.88
C ARG A 3 -7.09 -15.71 -21.81
N TYR A 4 -6.48 -15.54 -20.63
CA TYR A 4 -5.11 -15.95 -20.35
C TYR A 4 -4.91 -16.03 -18.85
N LYS A 5 -3.82 -16.71 -18.46
CA LYS A 5 -3.44 -16.88 -17.06
C LYS A 5 -2.03 -16.37 -16.85
N VAL A 6 -1.83 -15.68 -15.72
CA VAL A 6 -0.51 -15.27 -15.25
C VAL A 6 -0.18 -16.10 -14.01
N ARG A 7 1.03 -16.63 -13.94
CA ARG A 7 1.49 -17.34 -12.75
C ARG A 7 2.18 -16.38 -11.81
N THR A 8 1.63 -16.29 -10.60
CA THR A 8 2.24 -15.58 -9.48
C THR A 8 2.29 -16.54 -8.29
N GLY A 9 2.93 -16.14 -7.21
CA GLY A 9 2.74 -16.79 -5.93
C GLY A 9 1.32 -16.56 -5.40
N PRO A 10 0.96 -17.15 -4.22
CA PRO A 10 -0.36 -16.94 -3.63
C PRO A 10 -0.63 -15.46 -3.36
N VAL A 11 -1.81 -14.98 -3.75
CA VAL A 11 -2.22 -13.59 -3.60
C VAL A 11 -3.30 -13.52 -2.50
N HIS A 12 -3.02 -12.79 -1.44
CA HIS A 12 -3.95 -12.57 -0.33
C HIS A 12 -4.34 -11.09 -0.16
N ALA A 13 -3.65 -10.22 -0.89
CA ALA A 13 -3.90 -8.78 -0.84
C ALA A 13 -4.50 -8.31 -2.16
N PRO A 14 -5.24 -7.18 -2.14
CA PRO A 14 -5.83 -6.65 -3.36
C PRO A 14 -4.80 -6.27 -4.41
N VAL A 15 -5.16 -6.51 -5.66
CA VAL A 15 -4.38 -6.07 -6.82
C VAL A 15 -4.72 -4.60 -7.11
N ALA A 16 -3.71 -3.79 -7.42
CA ALA A 16 -3.90 -2.39 -7.79
C ALA A 16 -3.66 -2.21 -9.30
N GLY A 17 -4.43 -1.31 -9.91
CA GLY A 17 -4.24 -0.94 -11.31
C GLY A 17 -3.92 0.54 -11.45
N TYR A 18 -2.98 0.89 -12.34
CA TYR A 18 -2.63 2.26 -12.65
C TYR A 18 -2.10 2.37 -14.08
N LYS A 19 -2.70 3.24 -14.89
CA LYS A 19 -2.31 3.51 -16.29
C LYS A 19 -2.13 2.23 -17.13
N GLY A 20 -3.05 1.29 -16.98
CA GLY A 20 -3.04 0.05 -17.76
C GLY A 20 -2.10 -1.03 -17.25
N VAL A 21 -1.42 -0.82 -16.13
CA VAL A 21 -0.54 -1.79 -15.50
C VAL A 21 -1.18 -2.32 -14.23
N LEU A 22 -1.09 -3.63 -14.01
CA LEU A 22 -1.54 -4.27 -12.78
C LEU A 22 -0.35 -4.53 -11.87
N TYR A 23 -0.51 -4.16 -10.60
CA TYR A 23 0.49 -4.39 -9.56
C TYR A 23 -0.04 -5.45 -8.61
N ILE A 24 0.64 -6.58 -8.55
CA ILE A 24 0.15 -7.79 -7.90
C ILE A 24 1.06 -8.14 -6.72
N PRO A 25 0.57 -7.99 -5.48
CA PRO A 25 1.32 -8.42 -4.31
C PRO A 25 1.06 -9.91 -4.06
N THR A 26 2.11 -10.64 -3.70
CA THR A 26 1.94 -12.02 -3.24
C THR A 26 2.11 -12.10 -1.73
N TRP A 27 1.53 -13.11 -1.14
CA TRP A 27 1.66 -13.36 0.28
C TRP A 27 3.12 -13.54 0.70
N GLN A 28 3.93 -14.11 -0.17
CA GLN A 28 5.35 -14.39 0.11
C GLN A 28 6.25 -13.14 0.03
N GLY A 29 5.70 -11.98 -0.27
CA GLY A 29 6.46 -10.74 -0.33
C GLY A 29 6.95 -10.35 -1.72
N GLU A 30 6.43 -10.97 -2.76
CA GLU A 30 6.76 -10.58 -4.13
C GLU A 30 5.76 -9.55 -4.64
N VAL A 31 6.23 -8.62 -5.47
CA VAL A 31 5.39 -7.66 -6.18
C VAL A 31 5.69 -7.78 -7.67
N TYR A 32 4.64 -7.94 -8.46
CA TYR A 32 4.73 -8.00 -9.92
C TYR A 32 4.06 -6.77 -10.53
N ALA A 33 4.69 -6.18 -11.54
CA ALA A 33 4.04 -5.23 -12.42
C ALA A 33 3.77 -5.94 -13.75
N PHE A 34 2.50 -6.04 -14.11
CA PHE A 34 2.06 -6.82 -15.26
C PHE A 34 1.28 -5.94 -16.23
N ASP A 35 1.65 -6.02 -17.51
CA ASP A 35 0.93 -5.35 -18.59
C ASP A 35 -0.04 -6.34 -19.25
N PRO A 36 -1.36 -6.17 -19.05
CA PRO A 36 -2.33 -7.10 -19.62
C PRO A 36 -2.47 -7.00 -21.14
N LEU A 37 -2.05 -5.92 -21.77
CA LEU A 37 -2.07 -5.78 -23.23
C LEU A 37 -0.97 -6.57 -23.90
N SER A 38 0.27 -6.40 -23.45
CA SER A 38 1.40 -7.18 -23.95
C SER A 38 1.49 -8.58 -23.35
N ARG A 39 0.79 -8.80 -22.21
CA ARG A 39 0.82 -10.03 -21.41
C ARG A 39 2.21 -10.32 -20.83
N GLU A 40 2.96 -9.27 -20.57
CA GLU A 40 4.31 -9.37 -20.04
C GLU A 40 4.42 -8.83 -18.63
N THR A 41 5.29 -9.46 -17.84
CA THR A 41 5.73 -8.91 -16.57
C THR A 41 6.79 -7.86 -16.85
N LEU A 42 6.49 -6.61 -16.49
CA LEU A 42 7.41 -5.50 -16.72
C LEU A 42 8.56 -5.53 -15.73
N TRP A 43 8.27 -5.84 -14.49
CA TRP A 43 9.26 -6.06 -13.43
C TRP A 43 8.65 -6.90 -12.31
N SER A 44 9.52 -7.51 -11.51
CA SER A 44 9.14 -8.18 -10.29
C SER A 44 10.23 -7.99 -9.25
N VAL A 45 9.85 -7.90 -7.99
CA VAL A 45 10.77 -7.78 -6.86
C VAL A 45 10.33 -8.69 -5.73
N ALA A 46 11.29 -9.21 -4.99
CA ALA A 46 11.05 -9.95 -3.76
C ALA A 46 11.44 -9.07 -2.59
N LEU A 47 10.49 -8.83 -1.68
CA LEU A 47 10.69 -8.04 -0.47
C LEU A 47 10.83 -8.98 0.72
N GLU A 48 11.43 -8.47 1.79
CA GLU A 48 11.44 -9.21 3.05
C GLU A 48 10.08 -9.11 3.73
N GLY A 49 9.52 -10.24 4.10
CA GLY A 49 8.26 -10.30 4.84
C GLY A 49 7.01 -10.43 3.96
N GLU A 50 5.94 -10.85 4.59
CA GLU A 50 4.66 -11.10 3.94
C GLU A 50 3.89 -9.80 3.66
N ILE A 51 3.13 -9.78 2.57
CA ILE A 51 2.28 -8.63 2.21
C ILE A 51 0.82 -9.02 2.46
N TRP A 52 0.21 -8.43 3.47
CA TRP A 52 -1.18 -8.67 3.83
C TRP A 52 -2.11 -7.52 3.47
N GLY A 53 -1.62 -6.29 3.56
CA GLY A 53 -2.44 -5.10 3.42
C GLY A 53 -2.60 -4.58 1.99
N GLY A 54 -1.95 -5.19 1.00
CA GLY A 54 -2.03 -4.73 -0.38
C GLY A 54 -1.08 -3.60 -0.70
N LEU A 55 -1.39 -2.91 -1.78
CA LEU A 55 -0.57 -1.87 -2.37
C LEU A 55 -1.35 -0.56 -2.47
N ALA A 56 -0.62 0.56 -2.51
CA ALA A 56 -1.14 1.82 -3.02
C ALA A 56 -0.22 2.28 -4.15
N VAL A 57 -0.79 2.84 -5.20
CA VAL A 57 -0.03 3.26 -6.38
C VAL A 57 -0.23 4.75 -6.61
N GLY A 58 0.86 5.47 -6.65
CA GLY A 58 0.90 6.87 -7.04
C GLY A 58 1.54 7.05 -8.42
N GLU A 59 1.77 8.30 -8.80
CA GLU A 59 2.32 8.60 -10.13
C GLU A 59 3.75 8.08 -10.30
N GLU A 60 4.54 8.12 -9.24
CA GLU A 60 5.96 7.77 -9.28
C GLU A 60 6.28 6.47 -8.58
N HIS A 61 5.49 6.09 -7.57
CA HIS A 61 5.82 4.98 -6.70
C HIS A 61 4.68 3.98 -6.52
N VAL A 62 5.08 2.74 -6.28
CA VAL A 62 4.22 1.69 -5.72
C VAL A 62 4.58 1.57 -4.24
N TYR A 63 3.61 1.76 -3.37
CA TYR A 63 3.81 1.69 -1.92
C TYR A 63 3.35 0.34 -1.41
N VAL A 64 4.18 -0.30 -0.62
CA VAL A 64 3.93 -1.64 -0.08
C VAL A 64 4.21 -1.62 1.41
N ALA A 65 3.26 -2.12 2.21
CA ALA A 65 3.48 -2.31 3.63
C ALA A 65 3.31 -3.78 3.97
N GLY A 66 4.26 -4.34 4.68
CA GLY A 66 4.30 -5.75 4.99
C GLY A 66 4.05 -6.04 6.46
N TRP A 67 4.03 -7.33 6.75
CA TRP A 67 3.90 -7.86 8.10
C TRP A 67 5.12 -7.52 8.98
N ASP A 68 6.27 -7.25 8.35
CA ASP A 68 7.49 -6.84 9.03
C ASP A 68 7.43 -5.40 9.61
N GLY A 69 6.37 -4.67 9.33
CA GLY A 69 6.19 -3.32 9.84
C GLY A 69 6.88 -2.24 9.01
N VAL A 70 7.39 -2.57 7.85
CA VAL A 70 8.11 -1.62 6.99
C VAL A 70 7.25 -1.20 5.81
N LEU A 71 7.11 0.11 5.63
CA LEU A 71 6.52 0.71 4.44
C LEU A 71 7.64 0.98 3.43
N ARG A 72 7.48 0.46 2.22
CA ARG A 72 8.46 0.63 1.14
C ARG A 72 7.83 1.36 -0.03
N ALA A 73 8.61 2.26 -0.63
CA ALA A 73 8.25 2.88 -1.89
C ALA A 73 9.14 2.29 -2.98
N LEU A 74 8.51 1.73 -3.99
CA LEU A 74 9.19 1.17 -5.16
C LEU A 74 8.99 2.11 -6.34
N ASP A 75 10.01 2.26 -7.18
CA ASP A 75 9.85 2.99 -8.44
C ASP A 75 8.80 2.27 -9.29
N ARG A 76 7.78 2.99 -9.74
CA ARG A 76 6.67 2.39 -10.47
C ARG A 76 7.10 1.77 -11.81
N LEU A 77 8.14 2.30 -12.42
CA LEU A 77 8.60 1.85 -13.74
C LEU A 77 9.63 0.71 -13.67
N THR A 78 10.43 0.64 -12.60
CA THR A 78 11.53 -0.31 -12.49
C THR A 78 11.36 -1.32 -11.37
N GLY A 79 10.57 -1.02 -10.35
CA GLY A 79 10.43 -1.85 -9.16
C GLY A 79 11.54 -1.67 -8.13
N GLU A 80 12.52 -0.79 -8.38
CA GLU A 80 13.58 -0.53 -7.42
C GLU A 80 13.07 0.18 -6.17
N GLU A 81 13.56 -0.21 -5.00
CA GLU A 81 13.23 0.46 -3.75
C GLU A 81 13.86 1.85 -3.72
N VAL A 82 13.02 2.87 -3.50
CA VAL A 82 13.45 4.27 -3.42
C VAL A 82 13.70 4.67 -1.98
N TRP A 83 12.81 4.28 -1.07
CA TRP A 83 12.97 4.48 0.36
C TRP A 83 12.16 3.44 1.13
N SER A 84 12.48 3.30 2.41
CA SER A 84 11.74 2.47 3.34
C SER A 84 11.62 3.17 4.69
N LEU A 85 10.55 2.86 5.43
CA LEU A 85 10.23 3.49 6.70
C LEU A 85 9.57 2.48 7.63
N GLU A 86 10.04 2.36 8.86
CA GLU A 86 9.36 1.56 9.86
C GLU A 86 8.10 2.27 10.35
N VAL A 87 6.95 1.67 10.16
CA VAL A 87 5.66 2.26 10.54
C VAL A 87 4.88 1.39 11.52
N GLY A 88 5.21 0.12 11.60
CA GLY A 88 4.45 -0.88 12.35
C GLY A 88 3.64 -1.79 11.44
N LYS A 89 3.13 -2.89 11.97
CA LYS A 89 2.36 -3.85 11.19
C LYS A 89 1.14 -3.21 10.55
N THR A 90 1.03 -3.35 9.25
CA THR A 90 -0.05 -2.78 8.46
C THR A 90 -0.73 -3.89 7.69
N THR A 91 -1.86 -4.36 8.20
CA THR A 91 -2.71 -5.37 7.56
C THR A 91 -3.95 -4.76 6.93
N ALA A 92 -4.24 -3.50 7.27
CA ALA A 92 -5.42 -2.80 6.81
C ALA A 92 -5.35 -2.36 5.36
N GLY A 93 -4.15 -2.28 4.79
CA GLY A 93 -3.92 -1.70 3.48
C GLY A 93 -3.47 -0.26 3.55
N LEU A 94 -3.09 0.23 2.40
CA LEU A 94 -2.61 1.59 2.21
C LEU A 94 -3.60 2.38 1.35
N ALA A 95 -3.52 3.70 1.44
CA ALA A 95 -4.23 4.58 0.52
C ALA A 95 -3.27 5.66 0.05
N TYR A 96 -3.42 6.10 -1.20
CA TYR A 96 -2.63 7.19 -1.76
C TYR A 96 -3.57 8.26 -2.29
N ALA A 97 -3.30 9.50 -1.95
CA ALA A 97 -4.01 10.65 -2.50
C ALA A 97 -3.16 11.91 -2.37
N GLN A 98 -3.17 12.73 -3.40
CA GLN A 98 -2.58 14.08 -3.40
C GLN A 98 -1.13 14.12 -2.91
N GLY A 99 -0.32 13.17 -3.36
CA GLY A 99 1.11 13.14 -3.05
C GLY A 99 1.47 12.50 -1.71
N HIS A 100 0.50 11.91 -1.00
CA HIS A 100 0.73 11.28 0.29
C HIS A 100 0.22 9.84 0.30
N VAL A 101 0.98 8.95 0.93
CA VAL A 101 0.53 7.61 1.26
C VAL A 101 0.10 7.59 2.72
N TYR A 102 -1.06 6.98 2.97
CA TYR A 102 -1.63 6.85 4.31
C TYR A 102 -1.54 5.39 4.74
N ALA A 103 -0.94 5.16 5.91
CA ALA A 103 -0.80 3.83 6.51
C ALA A 103 -1.45 3.83 7.88
N ALA A 104 -2.36 2.87 8.11
CA ALA A 104 -2.95 2.64 9.41
C ALA A 104 -2.46 1.30 9.96
N THR A 105 -1.96 1.28 11.17
CA THR A 105 -1.32 0.11 11.76
C THR A 105 -2.27 -0.66 12.69
N GLU A 106 -1.95 -1.91 12.95
CA GLU A 106 -2.68 -2.73 13.92
C GLU A 106 -2.65 -2.13 15.33
N GLU A 107 -1.58 -1.40 15.65
CA GLU A 107 -1.43 -0.76 16.96
C GLU A 107 -2.30 0.50 17.11
N GLY A 108 -2.95 0.94 16.05
CA GLY A 108 -3.80 2.12 16.08
C GLY A 108 -3.08 3.43 15.80
N ARG A 109 -2.05 3.39 14.95
CA ARG A 109 -1.39 4.59 14.44
C ARG A 109 -1.82 4.86 13.02
N LEU A 110 -2.01 6.13 12.69
CA LEU A 110 -2.17 6.60 11.32
C LEU A 110 -0.99 7.48 10.96
N LEU A 111 -0.34 7.20 9.85
CA LEU A 111 0.75 8.01 9.32
C LEU A 111 0.41 8.48 7.92
N ALA A 112 0.73 9.75 7.64
CA ALA A 112 0.75 10.28 6.28
C ALA A 112 2.20 10.54 5.91
N VAL A 113 2.65 9.96 4.81
CA VAL A 113 4.05 10.01 4.38
C VAL A 113 4.10 10.62 2.98
N ASP A 114 5.00 11.58 2.78
CA ASP A 114 5.15 12.22 1.47
C ASP A 114 5.95 11.33 0.50
N ARG A 115 6.12 11.81 -0.73
CA ARG A 115 6.82 11.04 -1.77
C ARG A 115 8.31 10.83 -1.48
N ARG A 116 8.87 11.59 -0.55
CA ARG A 116 10.28 11.48 -0.14
C ARG A 116 10.49 10.53 1.03
N GLY A 117 9.41 9.98 1.59
CA GLY A 117 9.49 9.12 2.75
C GLY A 117 9.46 9.84 4.08
N GLN A 118 9.06 11.12 4.10
CA GLN A 118 8.97 11.90 5.33
C GLN A 118 7.55 11.83 5.90
N VAL A 119 7.46 11.57 7.19
CA VAL A 119 6.18 11.58 7.89
C VAL A 119 5.74 13.03 8.07
N VAL A 120 4.61 13.38 7.47
CA VAL A 120 4.05 14.73 7.55
C VAL A 120 2.89 14.84 8.53
N PHE A 121 2.32 13.70 8.92
CA PHE A 121 1.25 13.65 9.90
C PHE A 121 1.28 12.30 10.61
N GLU A 122 0.99 12.30 11.92
CA GLU A 122 0.89 11.08 12.71
C GLU A 122 -0.19 11.24 13.77
N ALA A 123 -1.02 10.22 13.94
CA ALA A 123 -1.98 10.10 15.02
C ALA A 123 -1.87 8.72 15.65
N SER A 124 -2.16 8.59 16.93
CA SER A 124 -2.08 7.33 17.67
C SER A 124 -3.27 7.16 18.60
N GLY A 125 -3.36 5.98 19.24
CA GLY A 125 -4.47 5.71 20.16
C GLY A 125 -5.80 5.40 19.50
N LEU A 126 -5.81 5.07 18.20
CA LEU A 126 -7.04 4.80 17.45
C LEU A 126 -7.63 3.41 17.74
N GLY A 127 -6.86 2.53 18.37
CA GLY A 127 -7.19 1.13 18.45
C GLY A 127 -6.90 0.40 17.13
N PRO A 128 -7.01 -0.93 17.12
CA PRO A 128 -6.68 -1.70 15.93
C PRO A 128 -7.48 -1.28 14.70
N VAL A 129 -6.79 -1.10 13.58
CA VAL A 129 -7.39 -0.72 12.30
C VAL A 129 -7.12 -1.84 11.30
N GLN A 130 -8.18 -2.33 10.65
CA GLN A 130 -8.09 -3.41 9.65
C GLN A 130 -8.72 -3.06 8.31
N VAL A 131 -9.08 -1.81 8.10
CA VAL A 131 -9.55 -1.31 6.82
C VAL A 131 -8.66 -0.16 6.37
N PRO A 132 -8.42 -0.01 5.06
CA PRO A 132 -7.58 1.09 4.56
C PRO A 132 -8.15 2.45 4.97
N PRO A 133 -7.28 3.44 5.26
CA PRO A 133 -7.72 4.81 5.42
C PRO A 133 -8.43 5.30 4.16
N LEU A 134 -9.43 6.17 4.31
CA LEU A 134 -10.13 6.76 3.19
C LEU A 134 -9.77 8.25 3.09
N PRO A 135 -8.85 8.62 2.19
CA PRO A 135 -8.52 10.02 1.98
C PRO A 135 -9.62 10.73 1.20
N LEU A 136 -9.99 11.90 1.69
CA LEU A 136 -10.88 12.86 1.05
C LEU A 136 -10.10 14.14 0.76
N PRO A 137 -10.64 15.11 -0.01
CA PRO A 137 -9.85 16.28 -0.41
C PRO A 137 -9.21 17.07 0.73
N GLU A 138 -9.86 17.16 1.87
CA GLU A 138 -9.37 17.95 3.00
C GLU A 138 -9.21 17.16 4.30
N GLU A 139 -9.52 15.87 4.27
CA GLU A 139 -9.47 15.03 5.46
C GLU A 139 -9.18 13.57 5.11
N VAL A 140 -8.79 12.80 6.11
CA VAL A 140 -8.69 11.35 6.00
C VAL A 140 -9.58 10.71 7.07
N LEU A 141 -10.32 9.69 6.66
CA LEU A 141 -11.19 8.92 7.55
C LEU A 141 -10.56 7.59 7.90
N VAL A 142 -10.64 7.21 9.16
CA VAL A 142 -10.14 5.92 9.66
C VAL A 142 -11.21 5.28 10.54
N VAL A 143 -11.48 4.00 10.32
CA VAL A 143 -12.41 3.23 11.13
C VAL A 143 -11.64 2.17 11.91
N SER A 144 -11.80 2.18 13.24
CA SER A 144 -11.19 1.15 14.09
C SER A 144 -12.08 -0.08 14.21
N LEU A 145 -11.49 -1.19 14.65
CA LEU A 145 -12.25 -2.43 14.91
C LEU A 145 -13.35 -2.26 15.96
N SER A 146 -13.20 -1.30 16.88
CA SER A 146 -14.24 -0.99 17.87
C SER A 146 -15.44 -0.23 17.29
N GLY A 147 -15.41 0.08 16.00
CA GLY A 147 -16.47 0.80 15.31
C GLY A 147 -16.39 2.32 15.44
N ARG A 148 -15.26 2.85 15.88
CA ARG A 148 -15.05 4.30 15.95
C ARG A 148 -14.60 4.85 14.61
N LEU A 149 -15.22 5.94 14.19
CA LEU A 149 -14.82 6.70 13.02
C LEU A 149 -14.00 7.90 13.45
N TYR A 150 -12.79 8.02 12.93
CA TYR A 150 -11.89 9.16 13.16
C TYR A 150 -11.79 9.99 11.89
N ARG A 151 -11.78 11.29 12.06
CA ARG A 151 -11.62 12.26 10.97
C ARG A 151 -10.42 13.14 11.28
N PHE A 152 -9.48 13.22 10.37
CA PHE A 152 -8.28 14.05 10.52
C PHE A 152 -8.21 15.04 9.38
N GLY A 153 -8.05 16.33 9.70
CA GLY A 153 -7.79 17.34 8.69
C GLY A 153 -6.38 17.19 8.15
N VAL A 154 -6.24 17.16 6.83
CA VAL A 154 -4.96 17.13 6.11
C VAL A 154 -4.98 18.30 5.14
N GLY A 155 -4.41 19.38 5.55
CA GLY A 155 -4.41 20.62 4.77
C GLY A 155 -3.07 20.95 4.15
#